data_612384f29588da2fea1f7e087a79c680
#
_entry.id   612384f29588da2fea1f7e087a79c680
#
_cell.length_a   1.000
_cell.length_b   1.000
_cell.length_c   1.000
_cell.angle_alpha   90.00
_cell.angle_beta   90.00
_cell.angle_gamma   90.00
#
_symmetry.space_group_name_H-M   'P 1'
#
loop_
_entity.id
_entity.type
_entity.pdbx_description
1 polymer ?
#
loop_
_entity_poly.entity_id
_entity_poly.type
_entity_poly.pdbx_seq_one_letter_code
_entity_poly.pdbx_strand_id
1 'polypeptide(L)'
;MARDRRARPPEALLRDIVQWGERLAAHIAGMTREAFLNDTRTQDAVCRCVEVIGEAARGLMLADPGMEARHPDLALRLAYATRNRLSHGYATIDYEVLWATAHDAVPRMVAAARALLKN
;
A
#
# COMPACT_ATOMS: atom_id res chain seq x y z
N MET A 1 -11.53 -20.57 22.49
CA MET A 1 -10.45 -19.68 22.05
C MET A 1 -11.01 -18.37 21.52
N ALA A 2 -10.57 -17.26 22.03
CA ALA A 2 -11.09 -15.97 21.62
C ALA A 2 -10.54 -15.60 20.22
N ARG A 3 -11.44 -15.25 19.34
CA ARG A 3 -11.06 -14.76 18.02
C ARG A 3 -10.64 -13.30 18.13
N ASP A 4 -9.56 -12.94 17.46
CA ASP A 4 -9.15 -11.54 17.39
C ASP A 4 -10.22 -10.75 16.64
N ARG A 5 -10.87 -9.83 17.35
CA ARG A 5 -11.95 -9.01 16.77
C ARG A 5 -11.44 -8.03 15.72
N ARG A 6 -10.12 -7.76 15.71
CA ARG A 6 -9.50 -6.87 14.73
C ARG A 6 -9.06 -7.59 13.47
N ALA A 7 -9.07 -8.93 13.50
CA ALA A 7 -8.74 -9.70 12.32
C ALA A 7 -9.81 -9.48 11.25
N ARG A 8 -9.39 -9.07 10.07
CA ARG A 8 -10.28 -8.79 8.96
C ARG A 8 -10.13 -9.88 7.89
N PRO A 9 -11.21 -10.26 7.20
CA PRO A 9 -11.11 -11.26 6.15
C PRO A 9 -10.28 -10.76 4.97
N PRO A 10 -9.65 -11.66 4.21
CA PRO A 10 -8.84 -11.28 3.06
C PRO A 10 -9.55 -10.35 2.09
N GLU A 11 -10.83 -10.59 1.84
CA GLU A 11 -11.60 -9.74 0.94
C GLU A 11 -11.64 -8.28 1.41
N ALA A 12 -11.83 -8.05 2.70
CA ALA A 12 -11.83 -6.69 3.27
C ALA A 12 -10.46 -6.04 3.15
N LEU A 13 -9.39 -6.81 3.34
CA LEU A 13 -8.02 -6.31 3.21
C LEU A 13 -7.68 -5.95 1.76
N LEU A 14 -8.14 -6.74 0.81
CA LEU A 14 -7.99 -6.42 -0.60
C LEU A 14 -8.73 -5.13 -0.96
N ARG A 15 -9.93 -4.94 -0.41
CA ARG A 15 -10.68 -3.70 -0.60
C ARG A 15 -9.94 -2.49 -0.03
N ASP A 16 -9.25 -2.65 1.09
CA ASP A 16 -8.42 -1.59 1.65
C ASP A 16 -7.31 -1.20 0.70
N ILE A 17 -6.65 -2.17 0.07
CA ILE A 17 -5.60 -1.88 -0.91
C ILE A 17 -6.18 -1.07 -2.06
N VAL A 18 -7.34 -1.46 -2.58
CA VAL A 18 -7.99 -0.72 -3.68
C VAL A 18 -8.36 0.69 -3.23
N GLN A 19 -9.05 0.81 -2.10
CA GLN A 19 -9.54 2.10 -1.62
C GLN A 19 -8.40 3.08 -1.34
N TRP A 20 -7.39 2.63 -0.61
CA TRP A 20 -6.28 3.51 -0.24
C TRP A 20 -5.32 3.75 -1.40
N GLY A 21 -5.21 2.80 -2.31
CA GLY A 21 -4.49 3.01 -3.56
C GLY A 21 -5.15 4.05 -4.45
N GLU A 22 -6.49 4.06 -4.51
CA GLU A 22 -7.23 5.08 -5.25
C GLU A 22 -7.09 6.46 -4.60
N ARG A 23 -7.12 6.51 -3.26
CA ARG A 23 -6.89 7.78 -2.54
C ARG A 23 -5.50 8.32 -2.83
N LEU A 24 -4.50 7.43 -2.82
CA LEU A 24 -3.13 7.81 -3.14
C LEU A 24 -3.04 8.38 -4.56
N ALA A 25 -3.64 7.70 -5.52
CA ALA A 25 -3.66 8.15 -6.90
C ALA A 25 -4.29 9.56 -7.04
N ALA A 26 -5.35 9.82 -6.27
CA ALA A 26 -6.00 11.13 -6.26
C ALA A 26 -5.07 12.22 -5.71
N HIS A 27 -4.29 11.90 -4.68
CA HIS A 27 -3.34 12.87 -4.11
C HIS A 27 -2.26 13.29 -5.09
N ILE A 28 -1.80 12.39 -5.95
CA ILE A 28 -0.70 12.69 -6.87
C ILE A 28 -1.16 12.92 -8.31
N ALA A 29 -2.47 12.95 -8.56
CA ALA A 29 -3.02 13.11 -9.90
C ALA A 29 -2.49 14.40 -10.54
N GLY A 30 -1.90 14.27 -11.73
CA GLY A 30 -1.37 15.43 -12.46
C GLY A 30 -0.06 15.98 -11.92
N MET A 31 0.51 15.40 -10.85
CA MET A 31 1.77 15.87 -10.31
C MET A 31 2.96 15.34 -11.08
N THR A 32 3.98 16.19 -11.21
CA THR A 32 5.30 15.75 -11.63
C THR A 32 6.08 15.25 -10.42
N ARG A 33 7.15 14.50 -10.67
CA ARG A 33 8.07 14.07 -9.61
C ARG A 33 8.60 15.27 -8.82
N GLU A 34 8.99 16.34 -9.51
CA GLU A 34 9.53 17.54 -8.85
C GLU A 34 8.48 18.23 -7.98
N ALA A 35 7.23 18.31 -8.45
CA ALA A 35 6.16 18.88 -7.65
C ALA A 35 5.96 18.09 -6.36
N PHE A 36 5.97 16.75 -6.44
CA PHE A 36 5.84 15.88 -5.28
C PHE A 36 7.01 16.08 -4.30
N LEU A 37 8.24 16.19 -4.81
CA LEU A 37 9.43 16.34 -3.97
C LEU A 37 9.46 17.68 -3.23
N ASN A 38 8.64 18.64 -3.65
CA ASN A 38 8.55 19.95 -3.02
C ASN A 38 7.23 20.19 -2.29
N ASP A 39 6.42 19.14 -2.10
CA ASP A 39 5.09 19.29 -1.50
C ASP A 39 4.97 18.37 -0.27
N THR A 40 5.26 18.95 0.91
CA THR A 40 5.24 18.19 2.16
C THR A 40 3.85 17.68 2.50
N ARG A 41 2.81 18.44 2.18
CA ARG A 41 1.43 18.02 2.46
C ARG A 41 1.09 16.76 1.68
N THR A 42 1.41 16.73 0.39
CA THR A 42 1.16 15.55 -0.43
C THR A 42 2.02 14.38 0.00
N GLN A 43 3.29 14.62 0.35
CA GLN A 43 4.18 13.59 0.88
C GLN A 43 3.57 12.91 2.11
N ASP A 44 3.05 13.69 3.05
CA ASP A 44 2.44 13.15 4.27
C ASP A 44 1.18 12.34 3.94
N ALA A 45 0.36 12.82 3.02
CA ALA A 45 -0.85 12.11 2.59
C ALA A 45 -0.49 10.77 1.93
N VAL A 46 0.53 10.75 1.08
CA VAL A 46 1.00 9.53 0.41
C VAL A 46 1.58 8.55 1.43
N CYS A 47 2.38 9.04 2.38
CA CYS A 47 2.90 8.19 3.46
C CYS A 47 1.77 7.48 4.19
N ARG A 48 0.71 8.20 4.53
CA ARG A 48 -0.43 7.58 5.23
C ARG A 48 -1.09 6.50 4.40
N CYS A 49 -1.29 6.74 3.12
CA CYS A 49 -1.86 5.73 2.23
C CYS A 49 -0.98 4.47 2.16
N VAL A 50 0.32 4.65 2.01
CA VAL A 50 1.26 3.53 1.93
C VAL A 50 1.30 2.75 3.25
N GLU A 51 1.21 3.44 4.40
CA GLU A 51 1.14 2.76 5.69
C GLU A 51 -0.09 1.86 5.80
N VAL A 52 -1.26 2.35 5.38
CA VAL A 52 -2.49 1.54 5.42
C VAL A 52 -2.39 0.36 4.47
N ILE A 53 -1.88 0.57 3.26
CA ILE A 53 -1.68 -0.50 2.28
C ILE A 53 -0.72 -1.56 2.83
N GLY A 54 0.36 -1.13 3.47
CA GLY A 54 1.33 -2.05 4.07
C GLY A 54 0.74 -2.87 5.20
N GLU A 55 -0.13 -2.27 6.02
CA GLU A 55 -0.81 -2.98 7.09
C GLU A 55 -1.81 -4.00 6.54
N ALA A 56 -2.54 -3.64 5.49
CA ALA A 56 -3.42 -4.59 4.79
C ALA A 56 -2.62 -5.76 4.20
N ALA A 57 -1.45 -5.46 3.62
CA ALA A 57 -0.57 -6.48 3.07
C ALA A 57 -0.12 -7.47 4.16
N ARG A 58 0.23 -6.96 5.34
CA ARG A 58 0.58 -7.81 6.46
C ARG A 58 -0.55 -8.76 6.82
N GLY A 59 -1.77 -8.23 6.93
CA GLY A 59 -2.94 -9.04 7.23
C GLY A 59 -3.17 -10.14 6.20
N LEU A 60 -2.98 -9.83 4.91
CA LEU A 60 -3.13 -10.81 3.84
C LEU A 60 -2.07 -11.91 3.93
N MET A 61 -0.82 -11.57 4.22
CA MET A 61 0.24 -12.56 4.36
C MET A 61 -0.03 -13.50 5.53
N LEU A 62 -0.60 -12.99 6.62
CA LEU A 62 -0.95 -13.81 7.77
C LEU A 62 -2.16 -14.70 7.48
N ALA A 63 -3.15 -14.19 6.76
CA ALA A 63 -4.37 -14.93 6.44
C ALA A 63 -4.14 -16.00 5.37
N ASP A 64 -3.29 -15.72 4.38
CA ASP A 64 -3.01 -16.62 3.26
C ASP A 64 -1.55 -16.49 2.83
N PRO A 65 -0.64 -17.24 3.48
CA PRO A 65 0.80 -17.13 3.21
C PRO A 65 1.21 -17.39 1.75
N GLY A 66 0.40 -18.10 0.99
CA GLY A 66 0.69 -18.40 -0.41
C GLY A 66 0.17 -17.36 -1.41
N MET A 67 -0.52 -16.33 -0.93
CA MET A 67 -1.20 -15.39 -1.83
C MET A 67 -0.23 -14.65 -2.75
N GLU A 68 0.87 -14.16 -2.22
CA GLU A 68 1.83 -13.41 -3.03
C GLU A 68 2.48 -14.27 -4.09
N ALA A 69 2.77 -15.53 -3.77
CA ALA A 69 3.36 -16.46 -4.75
C ALA A 69 2.42 -16.70 -5.93
N ARG A 70 1.11 -16.75 -5.67
CA ARG A 70 0.09 -16.91 -6.72
C ARG A 70 -0.20 -15.61 -7.46
N HIS A 71 -0.01 -14.46 -6.79
CA HIS A 71 -0.35 -13.14 -7.32
C HIS A 71 0.80 -12.16 -7.04
N PRO A 72 1.93 -12.29 -7.77
CA PRO A 72 3.14 -11.50 -7.46
C PRO A 72 2.94 -9.98 -7.54
N ASP A 73 2.02 -9.51 -8.37
CA ASP A 73 1.77 -8.08 -8.52
C ASP A 73 1.15 -7.44 -7.28
N LEU A 74 0.65 -8.25 -6.32
CA LEU A 74 0.24 -7.72 -5.02
C LEU A 74 1.41 -7.16 -4.23
N ALA A 75 2.62 -7.67 -4.46
CA ALA A 75 3.86 -7.19 -3.84
C ALA A 75 3.72 -7.00 -2.32
N LEU A 76 3.13 -7.98 -1.63
CA LEU A 76 2.75 -7.84 -0.22
C LEU A 76 3.96 -7.59 0.70
N ARG A 77 5.05 -8.33 0.48
CA ARG A 77 6.26 -8.16 1.29
C ARG A 77 6.88 -6.78 1.11
N LEU A 78 6.89 -6.29 -0.12
CA LEU A 78 7.42 -4.96 -0.41
C LEU A 78 6.56 -3.89 0.27
N ALA A 79 5.24 -4.02 0.17
CA ALA A 79 4.31 -3.07 0.79
C ALA A 79 4.49 -3.01 2.30
N TYR A 80 4.61 -4.17 2.95
CA TYR A 80 4.82 -4.23 4.39
C TYR A 80 6.18 -3.67 4.80
N ALA A 81 7.23 -4.00 4.04
CA ALA A 81 8.57 -3.47 4.31
C ALA A 81 8.61 -1.95 4.18
N THR A 82 7.93 -1.41 3.18
CA THR A 82 7.84 0.04 2.97
C THR A 82 7.11 0.70 4.14
N ARG A 83 5.99 0.12 4.58
CA ARG A 83 5.26 0.62 5.76
C ARG A 83 6.17 0.68 6.97
N ASN A 84 6.97 -0.37 7.21
CA ASN A 84 7.87 -0.40 8.37
C ASN A 84 8.93 0.68 8.30
N ARG A 85 9.48 0.96 7.12
CA ARG A 85 10.45 2.05 6.94
C ARG A 85 9.82 3.39 7.26
N LEU A 86 8.58 3.62 6.83
CA LEU A 86 7.88 4.87 7.11
C LEU A 86 7.59 5.05 8.58
N SER A 87 7.21 3.96 9.28
CA SER A 87 6.86 4.01 10.69
C SER A 87 8.06 4.18 11.62
N HIS A 88 9.22 3.63 11.24
CA HIS A 88 10.39 3.59 12.11
C HIS A 88 11.55 4.49 11.64
N GLY A 89 11.47 5.02 10.43
CA GLY A 89 12.55 5.81 9.84
C GLY A 89 12.08 7.11 9.22
N TYR A 90 11.11 7.78 9.83
CA TYR A 90 10.55 9.01 9.25
C TYR A 90 11.59 10.09 8.96
N ALA A 91 12.66 10.15 9.75
CA ALA A 91 13.74 11.13 9.55
C ALA A 91 14.60 10.83 8.32
N THR A 92 14.50 9.63 7.77
CA THR A 92 15.34 9.17 6.66
C THR A 92 14.50 8.69 5.47
N ILE A 93 13.27 9.17 5.34
CA ILE A 93 12.40 8.80 4.22
C ILE A 93 13.03 9.30 2.91
N ASP A 94 13.19 8.37 1.96
CA ASP A 94 13.61 8.72 0.60
C ASP A 94 12.34 8.99 -0.23
N TYR A 95 12.06 10.27 -0.46
CA TYR A 95 10.85 10.68 -1.17
C TYR A 95 10.88 10.35 -2.66
N GLU A 96 12.07 10.15 -3.24
CA GLU A 96 12.16 9.65 -4.62
C GLU A 96 11.70 8.20 -4.72
N VAL A 97 12.10 7.38 -3.74
CA VAL A 97 11.63 5.99 -3.66
C VAL A 97 10.12 5.97 -3.39
N LEU A 98 9.64 6.84 -2.51
CA LEU A 98 8.22 6.95 -2.22
C LEU A 98 7.41 7.32 -3.47
N TRP A 99 7.91 8.26 -4.27
CA TRP A 99 7.29 8.64 -5.54
C TRP A 99 7.20 7.44 -6.49
N ALA A 100 8.30 6.71 -6.65
CA ALA A 100 8.32 5.53 -7.52
C ALA A 100 7.32 4.47 -7.03
N THR A 101 7.26 4.24 -5.71
CA THR A 101 6.31 3.30 -5.12
C THR A 101 4.88 3.72 -5.43
N ALA A 102 4.56 4.99 -5.21
CA ALA A 102 3.22 5.53 -5.42
C ALA A 102 2.82 5.52 -6.90
N HIS A 103 3.76 5.79 -7.79
CA HIS A 103 3.49 5.94 -9.21
C HIS A 103 3.49 4.60 -9.96
N ASP A 104 4.30 3.63 -9.52
CA ASP A 104 4.46 2.36 -10.23
C ASP A 104 3.91 1.16 -9.46
N ALA A 105 4.39 0.92 -8.25
CA ALA A 105 4.06 -0.29 -7.50
C ALA A 105 2.60 -0.31 -7.06
N VAL A 106 2.11 0.79 -6.49
CA VAL A 106 0.74 0.85 -5.95
C VAL A 106 -0.32 0.66 -7.04
N PRO A 107 -0.24 1.29 -8.22
CA PRO A 107 -1.21 1.01 -9.29
C PRO A 107 -1.28 -0.47 -9.68
N ARG A 108 -0.15 -1.16 -9.71
CA ARG A 108 -0.12 -2.60 -10.02
C ARG A 108 -0.77 -3.42 -8.92
N MET A 109 -0.53 -3.06 -7.65
CA MET A 109 -1.18 -3.71 -6.51
C MET A 109 -2.69 -3.54 -6.56
N VAL A 110 -3.15 -2.34 -6.88
CA VAL A 110 -4.58 -2.03 -6.99
C VAL A 110 -5.22 -2.89 -8.09
N ALA A 111 -4.58 -2.97 -9.25
CA ALA A 111 -5.11 -3.77 -10.36
C ALA A 111 -5.19 -5.25 -9.97
N ALA A 112 -4.16 -5.78 -9.31
CA ALA A 112 -4.15 -7.17 -8.87
C ALA A 112 -5.23 -7.43 -7.82
N ALA A 113 -5.40 -6.52 -6.86
CA ALA A 113 -6.44 -6.66 -5.83
C ALA A 113 -7.84 -6.61 -6.43
N ARG A 114 -8.09 -5.71 -7.39
CA ARG A 114 -9.37 -5.64 -8.09
C ARG A 114 -9.68 -6.93 -8.84
N ALA A 115 -8.67 -7.50 -9.50
CA ALA A 115 -8.87 -8.75 -10.22
C ALA A 115 -9.30 -9.89 -9.29
N LEU A 116 -8.69 -9.96 -8.10
CA LEU A 116 -9.06 -10.98 -7.11
C LEU A 116 -10.47 -10.75 -6.56
N LEU A 117 -10.88 -9.50 -6.39
CA LEU A 117 -12.21 -9.16 -5.86
C LEU A 117 -13.34 -9.49 -6.84
N LYS A 118 -13.05 -9.58 -8.13
CA LYS A 118 -14.05 -9.93 -9.15
C LYS A 118 -14.35 -11.43 -9.20
N ASN A 119 -13.48 -12.25 -8.64
CA ASN A 119 -13.64 -13.71 -8.73
C ASN A 119 -14.48 -14.27 -7.57
#